data_912ad58d54271e60c37784ea09858e61
#
_entry.id   912ad58d54271e60c37784ea09858e61
#
_cell.length_a   1.000
_cell.length_b   1.000
_cell.length_c   1.000
_cell.angle_alpha   90.00
_cell.angle_beta   90.00
_cell.angle_gamma   90.00
#
_symmetry.space_group_name_H-M   'P 1'
#
loop_
_entity.id
_entity.type
_entity.pdbx_description
1 polymer ?
#
loop_
_entity_poly.entity_id
_entity_poly.type
_entity_poly.pdbx_seq_one_letter_code
_entity_poly.pdbx_strand_id
1 'polypeptide(L)'
;MTFTKYQFNNFCYWPSNPKKIVEFIGGSYLASKPDLTYKRFIESLINKNYAVHAYKYTPQFDHQQLAIKAWRDFKNCRISLSKRIGSSIPSIRIGHSLGCKLHQISPDGGRNCEKFISISFNNFSANKSIPLLKQISQKLEFNSEFSPSPERTLRLIEKTYNQKNNFLIKFNSDELDQTDKLFSCLKARKEDNSKGVILKGTHTVIASAGLRENFLGDWADDEFKRNTIKKISNLIDESD
;
A
#
# COMPACT_ATOMS: atom_id res chain seq x y z
N MET A 1 4.19 -20.26 15.12
CA MET A 1 4.78 -19.13 15.88
C MET A 1 5.24 -18.07 14.90
N THR A 2 4.96 -16.78 15.14
CA THR A 2 5.36 -15.69 14.25
C THR A 2 6.47 -14.89 14.90
N PHE A 3 7.60 -14.77 14.21
CA PHE A 3 8.70 -13.90 14.63
C PHE A 3 8.40 -12.46 14.22
N THR A 4 8.57 -11.51 15.14
CA THR A 4 8.33 -10.10 14.90
C THR A 4 9.60 -9.28 15.13
N LYS A 5 9.90 -8.37 14.20
CA LYS A 5 11.08 -7.49 14.28
C LYS A 5 10.81 -6.16 13.58
N TYR A 6 11.30 -5.06 14.15
CA TYR A 6 11.40 -3.78 13.44
C TYR A 6 12.81 -3.60 12.87
N GLN A 7 12.91 -3.42 11.55
CA GLN A 7 14.18 -3.18 10.86
C GLN A 7 13.95 -2.47 9.51
N PHE A 8 14.90 -1.67 9.07
CA PHE A 8 14.83 -0.96 7.78
C PHE A 8 13.46 -0.27 7.57
N ASN A 9 13.01 0.49 8.56
CA ASN A 9 11.70 1.14 8.57
C ASN A 9 10.50 0.20 8.31
N ASN A 10 10.63 -1.09 8.57
CA ASN A 10 9.56 -2.07 8.44
C ASN A 10 9.26 -2.78 9.75
N PHE A 11 7.98 -2.93 10.04
CA PHE A 11 7.51 -3.95 10.96
C PHE A 11 7.43 -5.27 10.21
N CYS A 12 8.32 -6.20 10.55
CA CYS A 12 8.43 -7.49 9.90
C CYS A 12 7.75 -8.57 10.74
N TYR A 13 6.85 -9.32 10.13
CA TYR A 13 6.12 -10.44 10.74
C TYR A 13 6.41 -11.69 9.91
N TRP A 14 7.13 -12.65 10.48
CA TRP A 14 7.59 -13.83 9.78
C TRP A 14 7.03 -15.11 10.43
N PRO A 15 6.00 -15.74 9.83
CA PRO A 15 5.58 -17.11 10.20
C PRO A 15 6.74 -18.10 10.04
N SER A 16 6.64 -19.27 10.66
CA SER A 16 7.71 -20.26 10.64
C SER A 16 8.06 -20.77 9.23
N ASN A 17 7.05 -20.89 8.36
CA ASN A 17 7.22 -21.34 6.98
C ASN A 17 6.36 -20.51 6.04
N PRO A 18 6.75 -19.24 5.75
CA PRO A 18 5.94 -18.36 4.94
C PRO A 18 5.93 -18.80 3.47
N LYS A 19 4.75 -18.75 2.84
CA LYS A 19 4.62 -19.11 1.41
C LYS A 19 5.13 -18.02 0.49
N LYS A 20 4.88 -16.74 0.83
CA LYS A 20 5.32 -15.54 0.10
C LYS A 20 5.55 -14.37 1.06
N ILE A 21 6.19 -13.33 0.54
CA ILE A 21 6.37 -12.06 1.24
C ILE A 21 5.33 -11.06 0.75
N VAL A 22 4.67 -10.38 1.67
CA VAL A 22 3.87 -9.18 1.39
C VAL A 22 4.70 -7.95 1.73
N GLU A 23 5.00 -7.11 0.73
CA GLU A 23 5.55 -5.78 0.90
C GLU A 23 4.39 -4.78 0.96
N PHE A 24 4.04 -4.33 2.15
CA PHE A 24 2.89 -3.48 2.39
C PHE A 24 3.26 -2.01 2.64
N ILE A 25 2.66 -1.09 1.88
CA ILE A 25 2.73 0.36 2.12
C ILE A 25 1.32 0.89 2.35
N GLY A 26 1.07 1.44 3.52
CA GLY A 26 -0.20 2.06 3.88
C GLY A 26 -0.40 3.46 3.31
N GLY A 27 -1.56 4.06 3.56
CA GLY A 27 -1.87 5.44 3.21
C GLY A 27 -1.12 6.46 4.07
N SER A 28 -1.02 7.69 3.59
CA SER A 28 -0.23 8.81 4.13
C SER A 28 0.03 8.79 5.64
N TYR A 29 -0.88 9.35 6.42
CA TYR A 29 -0.70 9.49 7.88
C TYR A 29 -0.83 8.16 8.63
N LEU A 30 -1.60 7.21 8.09
CA LEU A 30 -1.80 5.89 8.68
C LEU A 30 -0.51 5.06 8.68
N ALA A 31 0.34 5.25 7.70
CA ALA A 31 1.61 4.52 7.59
C ALA A 31 2.71 5.02 8.54
N SER A 32 2.45 6.03 9.36
CA SER A 32 3.36 6.42 10.43
C SER A 32 3.43 5.39 11.58
N LYS A 33 2.36 4.60 11.75
CA LYS A 33 2.27 3.49 12.71
C LYS A 33 1.51 2.31 12.10
N PRO A 34 2.04 1.67 11.05
CA PRO A 34 1.33 0.65 10.29
C PRO A 34 1.00 -0.60 11.12
N ASP A 35 1.81 -0.89 12.13
CA ASP A 35 1.60 -1.96 13.12
C ASP A 35 0.32 -1.78 13.94
N LEU A 36 -0.10 -0.55 14.16
CA LEU A 36 -1.35 -0.21 14.87
C LEU A 36 -2.49 -0.01 13.87
N THR A 37 -2.30 0.88 12.89
CA THR A 37 -3.38 1.33 12.00
C THR A 37 -3.85 0.25 11.02
N TYR A 38 -3.03 -0.74 10.70
CA TYR A 38 -3.36 -1.87 9.81
C TYR A 38 -3.27 -3.23 10.52
N LYS A 39 -3.26 -3.25 11.86
CA LYS A 39 -3.06 -4.45 12.67
C LYS A 39 -3.91 -5.63 12.17
N ARG A 40 -5.24 -5.46 12.07
CA ARG A 40 -6.17 -6.52 11.64
C ARG A 40 -5.90 -7.01 10.22
N PHE A 41 -5.56 -6.10 9.31
CA PHE A 41 -5.20 -6.47 7.94
C PHE A 41 -3.90 -7.27 7.89
N ILE A 42 -2.89 -6.84 8.63
CA ILE A 42 -1.61 -7.54 8.76
C ILE A 42 -1.82 -8.93 9.37
N GLU A 43 -2.58 -9.03 10.46
CA GLU A 43 -2.91 -10.31 11.11
C GLU A 43 -3.65 -11.25 10.16
N SER A 44 -4.58 -10.73 9.33
CA SER A 44 -5.30 -11.54 8.36
C SER A 44 -4.39 -12.16 7.28
N LEU A 45 -3.32 -11.45 6.88
CA LEU A 45 -2.30 -11.95 5.96
C LEU A 45 -1.37 -12.97 6.64
N ILE A 46 -0.96 -12.71 7.89
CA ILE A 46 -0.15 -13.64 8.68
C ILE A 46 -0.90 -14.98 8.87
N ASN A 47 -2.19 -14.93 9.16
CA ASN A 47 -3.04 -16.12 9.31
C ASN A 47 -3.15 -16.95 8.02
N LYS A 48 -2.84 -16.35 6.87
CA LYS A 48 -2.72 -17.02 5.57
C LYS A 48 -1.28 -17.42 5.22
N ASN A 49 -0.41 -17.39 6.21
CA ASN A 49 0.99 -17.78 6.11
C ASN A 49 1.85 -16.91 5.18
N TYR A 50 1.51 -15.62 5.05
CA TYR A 50 2.39 -14.64 4.43
C TYR A 50 3.38 -14.07 5.45
N ALA A 51 4.65 -13.92 5.05
CA ALA A 51 5.54 -13.00 5.75
C ALA A 51 5.16 -11.56 5.37
N VAL A 52 5.00 -10.68 6.34
CA VAL A 52 4.57 -9.29 6.07
C VAL A 52 5.69 -8.32 6.45
N HIS A 53 6.06 -7.46 5.52
CA HIS A 53 6.90 -6.29 5.74
C HIS A 53 6.03 -5.04 5.60
N ALA A 54 5.66 -4.42 6.72
CA ALA A 54 4.81 -3.24 6.76
C ALA A 54 5.67 -1.98 6.90
N TYR A 55 5.76 -1.20 5.82
CA TYR A 55 6.65 -0.04 5.74
C TYR A 55 6.11 1.13 6.55
N LYS A 56 6.96 1.66 7.45
CA LYS A 56 6.70 2.86 8.24
C LYS A 56 7.29 4.07 7.55
N TYR A 57 6.49 5.13 7.35
CA TYR A 57 6.96 6.41 6.86
C TYR A 57 6.13 7.58 7.39
N THR A 58 6.70 8.77 7.30
CA THR A 58 5.98 10.03 7.49
C THR A 58 5.75 10.67 6.13
N PRO A 59 4.55 11.20 5.84
CA PRO A 59 4.27 11.88 4.58
C PRO A 59 5.25 13.02 4.30
N GLN A 60 5.66 13.15 3.05
CA GLN A 60 6.55 14.21 2.57
C GLN A 60 6.20 14.57 1.12
N PHE A 61 6.70 15.71 0.63
CA PHE A 61 6.41 16.16 -0.74
C PHE A 61 7.14 15.34 -1.81
N ASP A 62 8.33 14.83 -1.52
CA ASP A 62 9.09 14.00 -2.45
C ASP A 62 8.69 12.53 -2.34
N HIS A 63 7.64 12.17 -3.08
CA HIS A 63 7.17 10.79 -3.18
C HIS A 63 8.16 9.89 -3.94
N GLN A 64 8.98 10.45 -4.83
CA GLN A 64 9.98 9.66 -5.57
C GLN A 64 11.08 9.16 -4.62
N GLN A 65 11.61 10.03 -3.76
CA GLN A 65 12.59 9.65 -2.76
C GLN A 65 12.01 8.67 -1.75
N LEU A 66 10.75 8.87 -1.37
CA LEU A 66 10.06 7.95 -0.47
C LEU A 66 9.91 6.55 -1.07
N ALA A 67 9.54 6.46 -2.36
CA ALA A 67 9.45 5.19 -3.08
C ALA A 67 10.81 4.48 -3.22
N ILE A 68 11.88 5.23 -3.50
CA ILE A 68 13.26 4.71 -3.56
C ILE A 68 13.68 4.12 -2.20
N LYS A 69 13.38 4.83 -1.13
CA LYS A 69 13.69 4.42 0.25
C LYS A 69 12.94 3.14 0.63
N ALA A 70 11.61 3.11 0.39
CA ALA A 70 10.78 1.95 0.65
C ALA A 70 11.26 0.72 -0.13
N TRP A 71 11.54 0.85 -1.41
CA TRP A 71 12.05 -0.23 -2.26
C TRP A 71 13.37 -0.81 -1.73
N ARG A 72 14.32 0.05 -1.34
CA ARG A 72 15.61 -0.37 -0.76
C ARG A 72 15.43 -1.10 0.57
N ASP A 73 14.58 -0.56 1.43
CA ASP A 73 14.32 -1.12 2.75
C ASP A 73 13.61 -2.48 2.65
N PHE A 74 12.66 -2.66 1.73
CA PHE A 74 12.07 -3.97 1.42
C PHE A 74 13.10 -4.97 0.92
N LYS A 75 14.02 -4.57 0.03
CA LYS A 75 15.12 -5.42 -0.44
C LYS A 75 15.95 -5.94 0.72
N ASN A 76 16.30 -5.09 1.68
CA ASN A 76 17.04 -5.47 2.87
C ASN A 76 16.25 -6.42 3.78
N CYS A 77 14.94 -6.21 3.93
CA CYS A 77 14.06 -7.11 4.68
C CYS A 77 13.97 -8.50 4.02
N ARG A 78 13.86 -8.57 2.68
CA ARG A 78 13.90 -9.86 1.94
C ARG A 78 15.20 -10.61 2.19
N ILE A 79 16.34 -9.94 2.09
CA ILE A 79 17.65 -10.54 2.35
C ILE A 79 17.72 -11.09 3.79
N SER A 80 17.22 -10.32 4.77
CA SER A 80 17.20 -10.76 6.17
C SER A 80 16.30 -11.99 6.39
N LEU A 81 15.13 -12.03 5.75
CA LEU A 81 14.24 -13.19 5.82
C LEU A 81 14.88 -14.41 5.14
N SER A 82 15.44 -14.26 3.93
CA SER A 82 16.07 -15.34 3.19
C SER A 82 17.23 -15.97 4.00
N LYS A 83 18.03 -15.17 4.69
CA LYS A 83 19.08 -15.67 5.60
C LYS A 83 18.49 -16.47 6.77
N ARG A 84 17.31 -16.08 7.27
CA ARG A 84 16.67 -16.76 8.40
C ARG A 84 16.08 -18.11 8.02
N ILE A 85 15.43 -18.20 6.84
CA ILE A 85 14.74 -19.42 6.40
C ILE A 85 15.61 -20.32 5.49
N GLY A 86 16.81 -19.87 5.13
CA GLY A 86 17.73 -20.62 4.26
C GLY A 86 17.36 -20.64 2.78
N SER A 87 16.30 -19.90 2.36
CA SER A 87 15.83 -19.88 0.98
C SER A 87 15.24 -18.51 0.60
N SER A 88 15.15 -18.24 -0.70
CA SER A 88 14.42 -17.09 -1.21
C SER A 88 12.99 -17.51 -1.56
N ILE A 89 12.03 -16.70 -1.15
CA ILE A 89 10.61 -16.90 -1.51
C ILE A 89 10.08 -15.70 -2.28
N PRO A 90 9.06 -15.89 -3.13
CA PRO A 90 8.50 -14.82 -3.96
C PRO A 90 7.84 -13.72 -3.11
N SER A 91 7.70 -12.54 -3.70
CA SER A 91 7.02 -11.42 -3.05
C SER A 91 5.86 -10.88 -3.88
N ILE A 92 4.83 -10.40 -3.19
CA ILE A 92 3.75 -9.58 -3.73
C ILE A 92 3.80 -8.21 -3.07
N ARG A 93 3.33 -7.19 -3.78
CA ARG A 93 3.23 -5.82 -3.25
C ARG A 93 1.79 -5.45 -3.02
N ILE A 94 1.52 -4.83 -1.88
CA ILE A 94 0.19 -4.31 -1.54
C ILE A 94 0.34 -2.84 -1.17
N GLY A 95 -0.37 -1.98 -1.87
CA GLY A 95 -0.49 -0.56 -1.54
C GLY A 95 -1.89 -0.20 -1.11
N HIS A 96 -2.02 0.73 -0.17
CA HIS A 96 -3.25 1.41 0.15
C HIS A 96 -3.09 2.91 -0.05
N SER A 97 -4.03 3.54 -0.76
CA SER A 97 -4.04 4.99 -0.95
C SER A 97 -2.72 5.48 -1.58
N LEU A 98 -1.97 6.40 -0.95
CA LEU A 98 -0.65 6.84 -1.38
C LEU A 98 0.34 5.68 -1.52
N GLY A 99 0.24 4.63 -0.71
CA GLY A 99 1.10 3.46 -0.81
C GLY A 99 1.05 2.77 -2.17
N CYS A 100 -0.09 2.84 -2.88
CA CYS A 100 -0.21 2.35 -4.24
C CYS A 100 0.72 3.11 -5.20
N LYS A 101 0.70 4.45 -5.14
CA LYS A 101 1.59 5.31 -5.92
C LYS A 101 3.05 4.98 -5.66
N LEU A 102 3.45 4.85 -4.39
CA LEU A 102 4.84 4.59 -4.00
C LEU A 102 5.38 3.27 -4.57
N HIS A 103 4.58 2.21 -4.59
CA HIS A 103 4.96 0.96 -5.23
C HIS A 103 5.12 1.09 -6.75
N GLN A 104 4.23 1.84 -7.40
CA GLN A 104 4.22 1.97 -8.86
C GLN A 104 5.35 2.84 -9.41
N ILE A 105 5.83 3.84 -8.63
CA ILE A 105 6.97 4.66 -9.00
C ILE A 105 8.29 4.15 -8.40
N SER A 106 8.32 2.92 -7.88
CA SER A 106 9.53 2.29 -7.36
C SER A 106 10.59 2.10 -8.46
N PRO A 107 11.90 2.13 -8.13
CA PRO A 107 12.99 2.08 -9.12
C PRO A 107 12.98 0.86 -10.03
N ASP A 108 12.45 -0.26 -9.53
CA ASP A 108 12.38 -1.50 -10.32
C ASP A 108 11.14 -1.58 -11.23
N GLY A 109 10.26 -0.58 -11.19
CA GLY A 109 9.04 -0.59 -11.99
C GLY A 109 8.16 -1.81 -11.76
N GLY A 110 8.15 -2.38 -10.56
CA GLY A 110 7.34 -3.56 -10.21
C GLY A 110 7.90 -4.91 -10.70
N ARG A 111 9.12 -4.96 -11.26
CA ARG A 111 9.71 -6.22 -11.80
C ARG A 111 10.03 -7.27 -10.74
N ASN A 112 10.29 -6.85 -9.50
CA ASN A 112 10.72 -7.76 -8.43
C ASN A 112 9.55 -8.23 -7.53
N CYS A 113 8.34 -8.29 -8.07
CA CYS A 113 7.19 -8.90 -7.40
C CYS A 113 6.34 -9.66 -8.40
N GLU A 114 5.67 -10.73 -7.96
CA GLU A 114 4.81 -11.54 -8.83
C GLU A 114 3.50 -10.83 -9.16
N LYS A 115 3.03 -9.99 -8.26
CA LYS A 115 1.75 -9.30 -8.36
C LYS A 115 1.78 -7.99 -7.57
N PHE A 116 1.02 -7.02 -8.05
CA PHE A 116 0.72 -5.80 -7.30
C PHE A 116 -0.78 -5.71 -6.99
N ILE A 117 -1.11 -5.40 -5.74
CA ILE A 117 -2.47 -5.21 -5.27
C ILE A 117 -2.62 -3.74 -4.85
N SER A 118 -3.52 -3.06 -5.52
CA SER A 118 -3.84 -1.66 -5.28
C SER A 118 -5.18 -1.55 -4.55
N ILE A 119 -5.19 -0.95 -3.38
CA ILE A 119 -6.40 -0.75 -2.59
C ILE A 119 -6.65 0.76 -2.47
N SER A 120 -7.76 1.25 -3.02
CA SER A 120 -8.13 2.68 -2.97
C SER A 120 -7.00 3.60 -3.47
N PHE A 121 -6.57 3.42 -4.71
CA PHE A 121 -5.48 4.24 -5.27
C PHE A 121 -5.75 5.73 -5.15
N ASN A 122 -4.78 6.48 -4.65
CA ASN A 122 -4.86 7.93 -4.48
C ASN A 122 -3.62 8.62 -5.07
N ASN A 123 -3.85 9.62 -5.91
CA ASN A 123 -2.82 10.41 -6.57
C ASN A 123 -3.29 11.87 -6.75
N PHE A 124 -3.86 12.47 -5.70
CA PHE A 124 -4.23 13.88 -5.72
C PHE A 124 -3.01 14.80 -5.66
N SER A 125 -3.22 16.05 -6.10
CA SER A 125 -2.26 17.14 -5.90
C SER A 125 -2.10 17.50 -4.42
N ALA A 126 -1.01 18.16 -4.08
CA ALA A 126 -0.73 18.57 -2.71
C ALA A 126 -1.84 19.47 -2.14
N ASN A 127 -2.35 20.39 -2.95
CA ASN A 127 -3.45 21.31 -2.56
C ASN A 127 -4.76 20.58 -2.23
N LYS A 128 -5.00 19.39 -2.80
CA LYS A 128 -6.19 18.56 -2.50
C LYS A 128 -5.95 17.60 -1.35
N SER A 129 -4.69 17.20 -1.12
CA SER A 129 -4.33 16.18 -0.13
C SER A 129 -4.03 16.75 1.25
N ILE A 130 -3.58 17.99 1.33
CA ILE A 130 -3.17 18.64 2.59
C ILE A 130 -4.18 19.72 2.95
N PRO A 131 -4.96 19.52 4.02
CA PRO A 131 -5.82 20.57 4.56
C PRO A 131 -5.00 21.83 4.83
N LEU A 132 -5.56 23.01 4.57
CA LEU A 132 -4.94 24.33 4.73
C LEU A 132 -3.82 24.69 3.74
N LEU A 133 -3.23 23.75 2.99
CA LEU A 133 -2.18 24.09 2.03
C LEU A 133 -2.67 25.09 0.98
N LYS A 134 -3.92 24.92 0.50
CA LYS A 134 -4.55 25.84 -0.45
C LYS A 134 -4.64 27.28 0.09
N GLN A 135 -4.95 27.44 1.37
CA GLN A 135 -5.04 28.78 2.01
C GLN A 135 -3.67 29.39 2.22
N ILE A 136 -2.67 28.59 2.59
CA ILE A 136 -1.29 29.02 2.80
C ILE A 136 -0.62 29.37 1.47
N SER A 137 -0.80 28.54 0.43
CA SER A 137 -0.21 28.78 -0.90
C SER A 137 -0.76 30.04 -1.56
N GLN A 138 -2.05 30.32 -1.37
CA GLN A 138 -2.66 31.57 -1.87
C GLN A 138 -2.13 32.81 -1.17
N LYS A 139 -1.77 32.72 0.14
CA LYS A 139 -1.22 33.85 0.91
C LYS A 139 0.26 34.13 0.64
N LEU A 140 1.02 33.07 0.28
CA LEU A 140 2.48 33.14 0.16
C LEU A 140 2.97 33.03 -1.29
N GLU A 141 2.07 32.97 -2.29
CA GLU A 141 2.40 32.72 -3.70
C GLU A 141 3.28 31.48 -3.94
N PHE A 142 3.19 30.48 -3.02
CA PHE A 142 4.04 29.32 -3.00
C PHE A 142 3.28 28.10 -3.57
N ASN A 143 3.63 27.68 -4.78
CA ASN A 143 3.06 26.49 -5.42
C ASN A 143 3.83 25.23 -4.99
N SER A 144 3.37 24.59 -3.92
CA SER A 144 3.91 23.29 -3.50
C SER A 144 3.15 22.16 -4.19
N GLU A 145 3.85 21.31 -4.92
CA GLU A 145 3.30 20.09 -5.52
C GLU A 145 4.14 18.88 -5.13
N PHE A 146 3.53 17.70 -5.15
CA PHE A 146 4.25 16.46 -4.93
C PHE A 146 5.21 16.14 -6.09
N SER A 147 6.34 15.55 -5.76
CA SER A 147 7.29 15.04 -6.74
C SER A 147 7.27 13.51 -6.76
N PRO A 148 6.80 12.86 -7.85
CA PRO A 148 6.19 13.45 -9.05
C PRO A 148 4.77 13.96 -8.83
N SER A 149 4.35 14.96 -9.65
CA SER A 149 2.98 15.43 -9.69
C SER A 149 1.98 14.32 -10.10
N PRO A 150 0.68 14.49 -9.91
CA PRO A 150 -0.32 13.50 -10.33
C PRO A 150 -0.18 13.07 -11.80
N GLU A 151 -0.04 14.03 -12.71
CA GLU A 151 0.07 13.78 -14.16
C GLU A 151 1.39 13.08 -14.49
N ARG A 152 2.47 13.54 -13.91
CA ARG A 152 3.80 12.91 -14.09
C ARG A 152 3.81 11.49 -13.54
N THR A 153 3.11 11.23 -12.45
CA THR A 153 2.95 9.89 -11.89
C THR A 153 2.31 8.93 -12.90
N LEU A 154 1.18 9.31 -13.50
CA LEU A 154 0.51 8.45 -14.50
C LEU A 154 1.38 8.21 -15.72
N ARG A 155 2.11 9.25 -16.22
CA ARG A 155 3.08 9.08 -17.32
C ARG A 155 4.24 8.14 -16.96
N LEU A 156 4.73 8.18 -15.72
CA LEU A 156 5.76 7.24 -15.26
C LEU A 156 5.21 5.81 -15.21
N ILE A 157 4.00 5.61 -14.69
CA ILE A 157 3.34 4.30 -14.67
C ILE A 157 3.19 3.75 -16.09
N GLU A 158 2.69 4.55 -17.00
CA GLU A 158 2.53 4.15 -18.42
C GLU A 158 3.87 3.74 -19.07
N LYS A 159 4.94 4.50 -18.82
CA LYS A 159 6.22 4.34 -19.53
C LYS A 159 7.19 3.37 -18.88
N THR A 160 7.20 3.27 -17.53
CA THR A 160 8.28 2.59 -16.80
C THR A 160 7.81 1.48 -15.87
N TYR A 161 6.52 1.41 -15.57
CA TYR A 161 5.97 0.37 -14.72
C TYR A 161 5.73 -0.91 -15.53
N ASN A 162 6.34 -2.02 -15.11
CA ASN A 162 6.41 -3.27 -15.90
C ASN A 162 5.60 -4.42 -15.31
N GLN A 163 5.00 -4.26 -14.10
CA GLN A 163 4.17 -5.32 -13.53
C GLN A 163 2.89 -5.50 -14.36
N LYS A 164 2.70 -6.71 -14.88
CA LYS A 164 1.53 -7.07 -15.73
C LYS A 164 0.32 -7.50 -14.89
N ASN A 165 0.58 -8.17 -13.78
CA ASN A 165 -0.44 -8.74 -12.92
C ASN A 165 -0.81 -7.75 -11.81
N ASN A 166 -1.83 -6.93 -12.06
CA ASN A 166 -2.32 -5.98 -11.07
C ASN A 166 -3.74 -6.34 -10.66
N PHE A 167 -4.03 -6.30 -9.38
CA PHE A 167 -5.37 -6.49 -8.83
C PHE A 167 -5.80 -5.24 -8.08
N LEU A 168 -6.84 -4.57 -8.59
CA LEU A 168 -7.29 -3.28 -8.10
C LEU A 168 -8.56 -3.43 -7.29
N ILE A 169 -8.55 -2.96 -6.07
CA ILE A 169 -9.70 -2.98 -5.15
C ILE A 169 -10.16 -1.54 -4.92
N LYS A 170 -11.39 -1.27 -5.27
CA LYS A 170 -12.10 0.00 -5.10
C LYS A 170 -13.25 -0.19 -4.13
N PHE A 171 -13.58 0.84 -3.35
CA PHE A 171 -14.76 0.84 -2.50
C PHE A 171 -15.84 1.77 -3.05
N ASN A 172 -17.10 1.33 -2.96
CA ASN A 172 -18.24 2.06 -3.55
C ASN A 172 -18.54 3.40 -2.88
N SER A 173 -18.12 3.59 -1.63
CA SER A 173 -18.33 4.82 -0.85
C SER A 173 -17.00 5.52 -0.54
N ASP A 174 -16.02 5.44 -1.46
CA ASP A 174 -14.71 6.07 -1.34
C ASP A 174 -14.58 7.25 -2.31
N GLU A 175 -14.78 8.46 -1.80
CA GLU A 175 -14.67 9.71 -2.57
C GLU A 175 -13.23 10.10 -2.91
N LEU A 176 -12.24 9.48 -2.25
CA LEU A 176 -10.81 9.75 -2.48
C LEU A 176 -10.20 8.78 -3.50
N ASP A 177 -10.96 7.80 -3.96
CA ASP A 177 -10.47 6.76 -4.86
C ASP A 177 -10.28 7.28 -6.30
N GLN A 178 -9.14 6.97 -6.86
CA GLN A 178 -8.78 7.24 -8.26
C GLN A 178 -8.41 5.95 -9.02
N THR A 179 -8.88 4.81 -8.56
CA THR A 179 -8.57 3.49 -9.13
C THR A 179 -8.98 3.41 -10.61
N ASP A 180 -10.08 4.05 -11.03
CA ASP A 180 -10.50 4.05 -12.43
C ASP A 180 -9.46 4.72 -13.35
N LYS A 181 -8.84 5.81 -12.90
CA LYS A 181 -7.74 6.47 -13.63
C LYS A 181 -6.51 5.58 -13.73
N LEU A 182 -6.17 4.92 -12.64
CA LEU A 182 -5.07 3.95 -12.62
C LEU A 182 -5.37 2.79 -13.55
N PHE A 183 -6.57 2.22 -13.48
CA PHE A 183 -6.97 1.09 -14.31
C PHE A 183 -6.87 1.42 -15.80
N SER A 184 -7.38 2.58 -16.22
CA SER A 184 -7.25 3.06 -17.60
C SER A 184 -5.78 3.21 -18.02
N CYS A 185 -4.94 3.77 -17.15
CA CYS A 185 -3.51 3.92 -17.40
C CYS A 185 -2.80 2.54 -17.55
N LEU A 186 -3.16 1.56 -16.71
CA LEU A 186 -2.60 0.21 -16.79
C LEU A 186 -3.05 -0.51 -18.07
N LYS A 187 -4.33 -0.40 -18.44
CA LYS A 187 -4.88 -1.01 -19.65
C LYS A 187 -4.33 -0.45 -20.95
N ALA A 188 -3.80 0.76 -20.96
CA ALA A 188 -3.15 1.35 -22.11
C ALA A 188 -1.77 0.74 -22.43
N ARG A 189 -1.18 -0.03 -21.50
CA ARG A 189 0.12 -0.68 -21.66
C ARG A 189 -0.01 -2.00 -22.44
N LYS A 190 1.07 -2.40 -23.11
CA LYS A 190 1.15 -3.72 -23.73
C LYS A 190 1.14 -4.83 -22.66
N GLU A 191 0.44 -5.93 -22.94
CA GLU A 191 0.42 -7.14 -22.13
C GLU A 191 -0.07 -6.93 -20.68
N ASP A 192 -1.02 -6.01 -20.47
CA ASP A 192 -1.60 -5.78 -19.16
C ASP A 192 -2.67 -6.82 -18.81
N ASN A 193 -2.49 -7.49 -17.67
CA ASN A 193 -3.41 -8.47 -17.09
C ASN A 193 -4.18 -7.91 -15.88
N SER A 194 -4.25 -6.59 -15.74
CA SER A 194 -4.90 -5.96 -14.59
C SER A 194 -6.39 -6.33 -14.51
N LYS A 195 -6.82 -6.65 -13.30
CA LYS A 195 -8.23 -6.94 -12.95
C LYS A 195 -8.64 -6.02 -11.81
N GLY A 196 -9.94 -5.79 -11.68
CA GLY A 196 -10.48 -4.94 -10.63
C GLY A 196 -11.74 -5.51 -10.01
N VAL A 197 -12.00 -5.10 -8.76
CA VAL A 197 -13.22 -5.42 -8.02
C VAL A 197 -13.70 -4.20 -7.25
N ILE A 198 -15.02 -4.06 -7.16
CA ILE A 198 -15.66 -3.04 -6.32
C ILE A 198 -16.24 -3.74 -5.10
N LEU A 199 -15.86 -3.29 -3.90
CA LEU A 199 -16.37 -3.79 -2.63
C LEU A 199 -17.20 -2.71 -1.92
N LYS A 200 -18.06 -3.11 -1.00
CA LYS A 200 -18.69 -2.16 -0.08
C LYS A 200 -17.63 -1.64 0.90
N GLY A 201 -17.67 -0.33 1.18
CA GLY A 201 -16.79 0.28 2.16
C GLY A 201 -16.38 1.71 1.81
N THR A 202 -15.58 2.29 2.68
CA THR A 202 -14.98 3.62 2.56
C THR A 202 -13.48 3.53 2.40
N HIS A 203 -12.82 4.65 2.16
CA HIS A 203 -11.35 4.74 1.99
C HIS A 203 -10.55 4.03 3.10
N THR A 204 -10.99 4.16 4.33
CA THR A 204 -10.26 3.66 5.52
C THR A 204 -10.74 2.31 6.04
N VAL A 205 -11.55 1.57 5.27
CA VAL A 205 -12.13 0.30 5.75
C VAL A 205 -11.10 -0.76 6.12
N ILE A 206 -9.93 -0.77 5.46
CA ILE A 206 -8.83 -1.68 5.81
C ILE A 206 -7.94 -1.15 6.93
N ALA A 207 -8.05 0.15 7.24
CA ALA A 207 -7.41 0.71 8.41
C ALA A 207 -8.21 0.27 9.64
N SER A 208 -7.65 -0.66 10.37
CA SER A 208 -8.28 -1.19 11.56
C SER A 208 -8.08 -0.26 12.74
N ALA A 209 -8.93 -0.43 13.68
CA ALA A 209 -8.97 0.22 14.95
C ALA A 209 -7.89 -0.21 15.95
N GLY A 210 -6.69 -0.53 15.50
CA GLY A 210 -5.57 -0.72 16.44
C GLY A 210 -5.29 0.54 17.28
N LEU A 211 -5.75 1.71 16.82
CA LEU A 211 -5.80 2.95 17.63
C LEU A 211 -6.89 2.91 18.73
N ARG A 212 -7.73 1.90 18.77
CA ARG A 212 -9.00 1.87 19.42
C ARG A 212 -9.05 1.17 20.74
N GLU A 213 -8.31 0.10 20.90
CA GLU A 213 -8.22 -0.60 22.18
C GLU A 213 -7.82 0.35 23.32
N ASN A 214 -7.30 1.55 22.97
CA ASN A 214 -6.80 2.52 23.92
C ASN A 214 -7.49 3.90 23.94
N PHE A 215 -8.27 4.33 22.92
CA PHE A 215 -8.66 5.76 22.85
C PHE A 215 -10.06 6.11 22.32
N LEU A 216 -10.73 5.32 21.54
CA LEU A 216 -11.93 5.76 20.81
C LEU A 216 -13.19 4.87 20.89
N GLY A 217 -13.28 3.90 21.78
CA GLY A 217 -14.48 3.07 21.97
C GLY A 217 -14.83 2.18 20.74
N ASP A 218 -15.96 1.43 20.78
CA ASP A 218 -16.33 0.30 19.88
C ASP A 218 -16.69 0.59 18.40
N TRP A 219 -16.73 1.82 17.91
CA TRP A 219 -17.21 2.16 16.56
C TRP A 219 -16.21 1.91 15.41
N ALA A 220 -14.93 1.82 15.65
CA ALA A 220 -13.92 1.66 14.60
C ALA A 220 -13.54 0.19 14.31
N ASP A 221 -13.88 -0.78 15.17
CA ASP A 221 -13.68 -2.23 14.93
C ASP A 221 -15.05 -2.93 14.81
N ASP A 222 -15.88 -2.42 13.89
CA ASP A 222 -17.16 -3.05 13.63
C ASP A 222 -16.99 -4.37 12.86
N GLU A 223 -18.02 -5.21 12.95
CA GLU A 223 -18.06 -6.49 12.25
C GLU A 223 -17.92 -6.33 10.74
N PHE A 224 -18.47 -5.26 10.18
CA PHE A 224 -18.37 -4.96 8.76
C PHE A 224 -16.92 -4.79 8.30
N LYS A 225 -16.09 -4.05 9.05
CA LYS A 225 -14.66 -3.89 8.75
C LYS A 225 -13.91 -5.21 8.86
N ARG A 226 -14.17 -5.99 9.90
CA ARG A 226 -13.55 -7.32 10.05
C ARG A 226 -13.88 -8.23 8.86
N ASN A 227 -15.15 -8.28 8.47
CA ASN A 227 -15.60 -9.09 7.34
C ASN A 227 -15.02 -8.60 6.01
N THR A 228 -14.92 -7.28 5.81
CA THR A 228 -14.31 -6.69 4.62
C THR A 228 -12.82 -7.01 4.55
N ILE A 229 -12.08 -6.85 5.64
CA ILE A 229 -10.66 -7.22 5.73
C ILE A 229 -10.45 -8.71 5.41
N LYS A 230 -11.27 -9.59 5.99
CA LYS A 230 -11.23 -11.03 5.71
C LYS A 230 -11.51 -11.32 4.23
N LYS A 231 -12.50 -10.66 3.63
CA LYS A 231 -12.81 -10.79 2.20
C LYS A 231 -11.65 -10.35 1.34
N ILE A 232 -11.02 -9.21 1.64
CA ILE A 232 -9.85 -8.72 0.90
C ILE A 232 -8.69 -9.71 1.00
N SER A 233 -8.37 -10.20 2.19
CA SER A 233 -7.29 -11.18 2.35
C SER A 233 -7.56 -12.51 1.65
N ASN A 234 -8.83 -12.93 1.53
CA ASN A 234 -9.22 -14.09 0.72
C ASN A 234 -9.00 -13.84 -0.77
N LEU A 235 -9.44 -12.69 -1.29
CA LEU A 235 -9.22 -12.31 -2.69
C LEU A 235 -7.75 -12.22 -3.06
N ILE A 236 -6.90 -11.75 -2.13
CA ILE A 236 -5.44 -11.73 -2.32
C ILE A 236 -4.90 -13.15 -2.44
N ASP A 237 -5.36 -14.05 -1.59
CA ASP A 237 -4.94 -15.45 -1.51
C ASP A 237 -5.40 -16.27 -2.73
N GLU A 238 -6.65 -16.10 -3.14
CA GLU A 238 -7.26 -16.78 -4.30
C GLU A 238 -6.71 -16.27 -5.64
N SER A 239 -6.21 -15.06 -5.66
CA SER A 239 -5.61 -14.47 -6.87
C SER A 239 -4.14 -14.83 -7.05
N ASP A 240 -3.58 -15.60 -6.15
CA ASP A 240 -2.26 -16.21 -6.17
C ASP A 240 -2.26 -17.53 -6.91
#